data_6ff3f78c54498b8dc646a17892a3abee
#
_entry.id   6ff3f78c54498b8dc646a17892a3abee
#
_cell.length_a   1.000
_cell.length_b   1.000
_cell.length_c   1.000
_cell.angle_alpha   90.00
_cell.angle_beta   90.00
_cell.angle_gamma   90.00
#
_symmetry.space_group_name_H-M   'P 1'
#
loop_
_entity.id
_entity.type
_entity.pdbx_description
1 polymer ?
#
loop_
_entity_poly.entity_id
_entity_poly.type
_entity_poly.pdbx_seq_one_letter_code
_entity_poly.pdbx_strand_id
1 'polypeptide(L)'
;MGSPGGRRGMTRVVLSVGSNLGDRLARLRSVADGLGDALIAASPIYEADPWGGVEQGQFLNAVLIADDPTCEPREWLRRAQEFERAAGRVRGQRWGPRNLDVDLIACYQTSATEALVEVTARENHLTLPHPLAHLRAFVLIPWIAVDPTAQLTVAGCPRPVTRLLAELEPADRDSVRLFRPSFDLNSRHPVSRAPES
;
A
#
# COMPACT_ATOMS: atom_id res chain seq x y z
N MET A 1 10.71 35.22 21.00
CA MET A 1 10.60 33.89 21.60
C MET A 1 10.23 32.95 20.47
N GLY A 2 11.24 32.21 19.95
CA GLY A 2 11.04 31.25 18.87
C GLY A 2 10.39 29.98 19.42
N SER A 3 9.27 29.58 18.83
CA SER A 3 8.70 28.26 19.10
C SER A 3 9.72 27.19 18.80
N PRO A 4 9.94 26.19 19.66
CA PRO A 4 10.81 25.08 19.37
C PRO A 4 10.20 24.30 18.19
N GLY A 5 10.92 24.25 17.06
CA GLY A 5 10.60 23.41 15.94
C GLY A 5 10.55 21.95 16.43
N GLY A 6 9.34 21.43 16.64
CA GLY A 6 9.15 20.02 16.93
C GLY A 6 9.82 19.22 15.83
N ARG A 7 10.70 18.28 16.19
CA ARG A 7 11.21 17.28 15.25
C ARG A 7 10.01 16.60 14.63
N ARG A 8 9.79 16.83 13.33
CA ARG A 8 8.77 16.09 12.58
C ARG A 8 9.19 14.63 12.63
N GLY A 9 8.39 13.82 13.32
CA GLY A 9 8.65 12.40 13.42
C GLY A 9 8.52 11.76 12.05
N MET A 10 9.36 10.78 11.77
CA MET A 10 9.30 9.97 10.55
C MET A 10 7.89 9.36 10.41
N THR A 11 7.29 9.47 9.23
CA THR A 11 5.98 8.88 8.96
C THR A 11 6.14 7.66 8.07
N ARG A 12 5.84 6.49 8.63
CA ARG A 12 5.75 5.23 7.90
C ARG A 12 4.35 5.04 7.36
N VAL A 13 4.23 4.63 6.11
CA VAL A 13 2.96 4.27 5.49
C VAL A 13 2.97 2.81 5.02
N VAL A 14 1.84 2.16 5.15
CA VAL A 14 1.53 0.88 4.52
C VAL A 14 0.56 1.13 3.40
N LEU A 15 0.97 0.86 2.17
CA LEU A 15 0.18 1.02 0.96
C LEU A 15 -0.23 -0.36 0.42
N SER A 16 -1.49 -0.55 0.10
CA SER A 16 -1.95 -1.65 -0.74
C SER A 16 -2.05 -1.16 -2.17
N VAL A 17 -1.40 -1.86 -3.10
CA VAL A 17 -1.43 -1.55 -4.52
C VAL A 17 -2.08 -2.67 -5.30
N GLY A 18 -2.99 -2.35 -6.23
CA GLY A 18 -3.72 -3.32 -7.00
C GLY A 18 -3.99 -2.87 -8.43
N SER A 19 -4.03 -3.82 -9.37
CA SER A 19 -4.35 -3.56 -10.78
C SER A 19 -4.99 -4.80 -11.41
N ASN A 20 -6.03 -4.61 -12.25
CA ASN A 20 -6.62 -5.69 -13.03
C ASN A 20 -6.82 -5.35 -14.52
N LEU A 21 -6.32 -4.20 -14.98
CA LEU A 21 -6.38 -3.79 -16.38
C LEU A 21 -4.99 -3.55 -16.99
N GLY A 22 -4.84 -3.92 -18.26
CA GLY A 22 -3.63 -3.69 -19.04
C GLY A 22 -2.40 -4.42 -18.49
N ASP A 23 -1.23 -3.79 -18.52
CA ASP A 23 -0.01 -4.34 -17.93
C ASP A 23 -0.02 -4.14 -16.42
N ARG A 24 -0.73 -5.06 -15.72
CA ARG A 24 -0.91 -5.05 -14.27
C ARG A 24 0.42 -4.96 -13.52
N LEU A 25 1.43 -5.73 -13.98
CA LEU A 25 2.73 -5.78 -13.32
C LEU A 25 3.50 -4.46 -13.45
N ALA A 26 3.52 -3.87 -14.64
CA ALA A 26 4.14 -2.56 -14.85
C ALA A 26 3.46 -1.46 -14.01
N ARG A 27 2.13 -1.56 -13.80
CA ARG A 27 1.40 -0.62 -12.93
C ARG A 27 1.86 -0.71 -11.48
N LEU A 28 1.98 -1.92 -10.91
CA LEU A 28 2.48 -2.08 -9.54
C LEU A 28 3.92 -1.60 -9.42
N ARG A 29 4.77 -1.93 -10.39
CA ARG A 29 6.18 -1.48 -10.43
C ARG A 29 6.29 0.05 -10.46
N SER A 30 5.45 0.73 -11.24
CA SER A 30 5.49 2.20 -11.33
C SER A 30 5.28 2.90 -9.98
N VAL A 31 4.52 2.29 -9.05
CA VAL A 31 4.37 2.82 -7.68
C VAL A 31 5.65 2.61 -6.89
N ALA A 32 6.23 1.40 -6.93
CA ALA A 32 7.48 1.09 -6.23
C ALA A 32 8.63 1.98 -6.71
N ASP A 33 8.76 2.16 -8.02
CA ASP A 33 9.76 3.04 -8.63
C ASP A 33 9.54 4.51 -8.26
N GLY A 34 8.28 4.96 -8.25
CA GLY A 34 7.91 6.33 -7.90
C GLY A 34 8.05 6.66 -6.41
N LEU A 35 8.05 5.67 -5.52
CA LEU A 35 8.40 5.83 -4.11
C LEU A 35 9.92 6.06 -3.94
N GLY A 36 10.74 5.48 -4.82
CA GLY A 36 12.19 5.68 -4.82
C GLY A 36 12.83 5.31 -3.49
N ASP A 37 13.62 6.24 -2.93
CA ASP A 37 14.34 6.03 -1.67
C ASP A 37 13.43 5.96 -0.44
N ALA A 38 12.17 6.40 -0.55
CA ALA A 38 11.19 6.24 0.52
C ALA A 38 10.73 4.78 0.69
N LEU A 39 10.84 3.94 -0.35
CA LEU A 39 10.43 2.54 -0.28
C LEU A 39 11.36 1.73 0.62
N ILE A 40 10.81 1.24 1.75
CA ILE A 40 11.53 0.43 2.73
C ILE A 40 11.43 -1.05 2.40
N ALA A 41 10.22 -1.51 2.05
CA ALA A 41 9.97 -2.92 1.77
C ALA A 41 8.79 -3.10 0.82
N ALA A 42 8.84 -4.19 0.05
CA ALA A 42 7.77 -4.60 -0.85
C ALA A 42 7.48 -6.08 -0.64
N SER A 43 6.21 -6.43 -0.56
CA SER A 43 5.79 -7.84 -0.48
C SER A 43 6.03 -8.57 -1.80
N PRO A 44 5.98 -9.90 -1.83
CA PRO A 44 5.68 -10.64 -3.04
C PRO A 44 4.40 -10.11 -3.72
N ILE A 45 4.26 -10.41 -5.02
CA ILE A 45 3.07 -10.05 -5.79
C ILE A 45 2.12 -11.24 -5.78
N TYR A 46 0.86 -10.97 -5.46
CA TYR A 46 -0.20 -11.97 -5.41
C TYR A 46 -1.26 -11.70 -6.46
N GLU A 47 -1.84 -12.75 -7.00
CA GLU A 47 -3.03 -12.69 -7.82
C GLU A 47 -4.26 -13.02 -6.96
N ALA A 48 -5.32 -12.23 -7.09
CA ALA A 48 -6.53 -12.39 -6.32
C ALA A 48 -7.77 -12.29 -7.19
N ASP A 49 -8.79 -13.08 -6.84
CA ASP A 49 -10.10 -12.97 -7.43
C ASP A 49 -10.75 -11.62 -7.06
N PRO A 50 -11.62 -11.06 -7.91
CA PRO A 50 -12.27 -9.77 -7.63
C PRO A 50 -13.09 -9.81 -6.34
N TRP A 51 -12.93 -8.79 -5.51
CA TRP A 51 -13.69 -8.61 -4.28
C TRP A 51 -14.88 -7.67 -4.52
N GLY A 52 -16.05 -7.97 -3.91
CA GLY A 52 -17.22 -7.09 -3.98
C GLY A 52 -18.27 -7.45 -5.02
N GLY A 53 -18.20 -8.65 -5.63
CA GLY A 53 -19.30 -9.22 -6.44
C GLY A 53 -19.46 -8.62 -7.84
N VAL A 54 -18.49 -7.87 -8.34
CA VAL A 54 -18.47 -7.37 -9.73
C VAL A 54 -17.64 -8.34 -10.59
N GLU A 55 -18.24 -8.86 -11.67
CA GLU A 55 -17.52 -9.73 -12.61
C GLU A 55 -16.46 -8.94 -13.36
N GLN A 56 -15.20 -9.31 -13.20
CA GLN A 56 -14.03 -8.66 -13.79
C GLN A 56 -12.80 -9.57 -13.72
N GLY A 57 -11.71 -9.17 -14.40
CA GLY A 57 -10.45 -9.91 -14.35
C GLY A 57 -9.78 -9.90 -12.97
N GLN A 58 -8.93 -10.90 -12.74
CA GLN A 58 -8.15 -11.02 -11.50
C GLN A 58 -7.21 -9.84 -11.31
N PHE A 59 -7.03 -9.45 -10.06
CA PHE A 59 -6.10 -8.40 -9.66
C PHE A 59 -4.71 -8.97 -9.38
N LEU A 60 -3.67 -8.21 -9.73
CA LEU A 60 -2.38 -8.32 -9.05
C LEU A 60 -2.35 -7.34 -7.90
N ASN A 61 -1.92 -7.83 -6.73
CA ASN A 61 -1.88 -7.05 -5.50
C ASN A 61 -0.53 -7.20 -4.81
N ALA A 62 -0.11 -6.14 -4.13
CA ALA A 62 1.05 -6.16 -3.24
C ALA A 62 0.89 -5.13 -2.13
N VAL A 63 1.71 -5.25 -1.09
CA VAL A 63 1.86 -4.25 -0.04
C VAL A 63 3.25 -3.64 -0.13
N LEU A 64 3.30 -2.31 -0.08
CA LEU A 64 4.52 -1.52 -0.03
C LEU A 64 4.58 -0.79 1.31
N ILE A 65 5.75 -0.81 1.94
CA ILE A 65 6.03 -0.04 3.15
C ILE A 65 7.01 1.07 2.78
N ALA A 66 6.66 2.31 3.09
CA ALA A 66 7.50 3.46 2.80
C ALA A 66 7.63 4.37 4.03
N ASP A 67 8.79 5.00 4.17
CA ASP A 67 9.10 5.99 5.19
C ASP A 67 9.52 7.30 4.53
N ASP A 68 8.93 8.41 4.96
CA ASP A 68 9.36 9.74 4.55
C ASP A 68 9.16 10.73 5.71
N PRO A 69 10.24 11.33 6.27
CA PRO A 69 10.14 12.24 7.40
C PRO A 69 9.44 13.56 7.06
N THR A 70 9.24 13.85 5.77
CA THR A 70 8.59 15.07 5.31
C THR A 70 7.12 14.88 4.96
N CYS A 71 6.66 13.62 4.87
CA CYS A 71 5.29 13.27 4.51
C CYS A 71 4.42 13.09 5.75
N GLU A 72 3.28 13.80 5.77
CA GLU A 72 2.17 13.54 6.67
C GLU A 72 1.14 12.60 6.00
N PRO A 73 0.19 12.01 6.72
CA PRO A 73 -0.80 11.11 6.13
C PRO A 73 -1.56 11.69 4.94
N ARG A 74 -1.87 13.00 4.96
CA ARG A 74 -2.51 13.68 3.82
C ARG A 74 -1.61 13.76 2.59
N GLU A 75 -0.32 13.91 2.79
CA GLU A 75 0.66 13.95 1.72
C GLU A 75 0.82 12.55 1.09
N TRP A 76 0.83 11.50 1.90
CA TRP A 76 0.78 10.12 1.40
C TRP A 76 -0.47 9.85 0.56
N LEU A 77 -1.65 10.36 1.00
CA LEU A 77 -2.88 10.26 0.20
C LEU A 77 -2.75 11.00 -1.14
N ARG A 78 -2.15 12.19 -1.14
CA ARG A 78 -1.91 12.97 -2.36
C ARG A 78 -1.00 12.20 -3.33
N ARG A 79 0.11 11.63 -2.85
CA ARG A 79 1.03 10.80 -3.64
C ARG A 79 0.34 9.55 -4.20
N ALA A 80 -0.46 8.86 -3.40
CA ALA A 80 -1.24 7.71 -3.86
C ALA A 80 -2.17 8.09 -5.03
N GLN A 81 -2.92 9.18 -4.88
CA GLN A 81 -3.79 9.70 -5.94
C GLN A 81 -3.03 10.16 -7.19
N GLU A 82 -1.79 10.61 -7.05
CA GLU A 82 -0.92 10.96 -8.18
C GLU A 82 -0.50 9.72 -8.96
N PHE A 83 -0.12 8.63 -8.31
CA PHE A 83 0.15 7.35 -8.97
C PHE A 83 -1.06 6.87 -9.74
N GLU A 84 -2.25 6.91 -9.14
CA GLU A 84 -3.49 6.51 -9.81
C GLU A 84 -3.81 7.38 -11.03
N ARG A 85 -3.65 8.70 -10.93
CA ARG A 85 -3.85 9.63 -12.04
C ARG A 85 -2.86 9.38 -13.17
N ALA A 86 -1.58 9.17 -12.84
CA ALA A 86 -0.53 8.86 -13.81
C ALA A 86 -0.80 7.52 -14.54
N ALA A 87 -1.44 6.56 -13.86
CA ALA A 87 -1.87 5.30 -14.44
C ALA A 87 -3.14 5.42 -15.30
N GLY A 88 -3.69 6.62 -15.46
CA GLY A 88 -4.91 6.86 -16.25
C GLY A 88 -6.18 6.35 -15.54
N ARG A 89 -6.24 6.41 -14.21
CA ARG A 89 -7.45 6.04 -13.47
C ARG A 89 -8.63 6.92 -13.89
N VAL A 90 -9.65 6.28 -14.45
CA VAL A 90 -10.96 6.90 -14.69
C VAL A 90 -11.87 6.52 -13.53
N ARG A 91 -12.55 7.50 -12.93
CA ARG A 91 -13.56 7.24 -11.90
C ARG A 91 -14.75 6.53 -12.57
N GLY A 92 -14.90 5.25 -12.27
CA GLY A 92 -15.97 4.40 -12.76
C GLY A 92 -16.81 3.83 -11.63
N GLN A 93 -17.42 2.67 -11.88
CA GLN A 93 -18.23 1.93 -10.91
C GLN A 93 -17.45 1.61 -9.64
N ARG A 94 -18.11 1.70 -8.47
CA ARG A 94 -17.54 1.26 -7.20
C ARG A 94 -17.17 -0.22 -7.28
N TRP A 95 -15.93 -0.56 -6.93
CA TRP A 95 -15.31 -1.89 -7.05
C TRP A 95 -15.18 -2.43 -8.49
N GLY A 96 -15.32 -1.59 -9.49
CA GLY A 96 -15.11 -1.95 -10.90
C GLY A 96 -13.64 -2.09 -11.28
N PRO A 97 -13.37 -2.44 -12.57
CA PRO A 97 -12.01 -2.62 -13.08
C PRO A 97 -11.17 -1.34 -12.95
N ARG A 98 -9.86 -1.51 -12.65
CA ARG A 98 -8.95 -0.38 -12.42
C ARG A 98 -7.57 -0.60 -13.01
N ASN A 99 -7.06 0.44 -13.67
CA ASN A 99 -5.67 0.46 -14.12
C ASN A 99 -4.70 0.36 -12.93
N LEU A 100 -4.98 1.12 -11.87
CA LEU A 100 -4.22 1.13 -10.62
C LEU A 100 -5.11 1.61 -9.48
N ASP A 101 -4.99 0.96 -8.34
CA ASP A 101 -5.58 1.34 -7.06
C ASP A 101 -4.45 1.42 -6.02
N VAL A 102 -4.40 2.50 -5.25
CA VAL A 102 -3.39 2.71 -4.20
C VAL A 102 -4.09 3.15 -2.93
N ASP A 103 -4.36 2.20 -2.05
CA ASP A 103 -5.02 2.43 -0.77
C ASP A 103 -4.00 2.66 0.36
N LEU A 104 -4.17 3.72 1.15
CA LEU A 104 -3.47 3.90 2.42
C LEU A 104 -4.10 2.97 3.46
N ILE A 105 -3.37 1.95 3.90
CA ILE A 105 -3.86 0.96 4.87
C ILE A 105 -3.67 1.46 6.29
N ALA A 106 -2.46 1.86 6.63
CA ALA A 106 -2.09 2.41 7.93
C ALA A 106 -0.96 3.42 7.78
N CYS A 107 -0.91 4.39 8.68
CA CYS A 107 0.23 5.28 8.85
C CYS A 107 0.71 5.23 10.29
N TYR A 108 2.01 5.38 10.48
CA TYR A 108 2.64 5.41 11.79
C TYR A 108 3.52 6.63 11.89
N GLN A 109 3.54 7.25 13.05
CA GLN A 109 4.45 8.36 13.35
C GLN A 109 5.41 7.94 14.46
N THR A 110 6.65 8.41 14.36
CA THR A 110 7.61 8.21 15.44
C THR A 110 7.24 9.11 16.62
N SER A 111 7.00 8.49 17.77
CA SER A 111 6.74 9.19 19.02
C SER A 111 8.02 9.81 19.60
N ALA A 112 7.86 10.59 20.66
CA ALA A 112 9.00 11.16 21.42
C ALA A 112 9.94 10.09 22.02
N THR A 113 9.44 8.85 22.16
CA THR A 113 10.20 7.68 22.65
C THR A 113 10.76 6.81 21.50
N GLU A 114 10.79 7.33 20.28
CA GLU A 114 11.22 6.64 19.05
C GLU A 114 10.36 5.41 18.68
N ALA A 115 9.26 5.16 19.37
CA ALA A 115 8.33 4.10 19.03
C ALA A 115 7.41 4.55 17.87
N LEU A 116 7.09 3.62 16.96
CA LEU A 116 6.08 3.86 15.93
C LEU A 116 4.69 3.73 16.54
N VAL A 117 3.91 4.80 16.43
CA VAL A 117 2.52 4.86 16.89
C VAL A 117 1.60 4.99 15.69
N GLU A 118 0.58 4.15 15.62
CA GLU A 118 -0.41 4.18 14.54
C GLU A 118 -1.22 5.48 14.58
N VAL A 119 -1.33 6.12 13.42
CA VAL A 119 -2.09 7.36 13.24
C VAL A 119 -3.55 7.02 13.00
N THR A 120 -4.44 7.62 13.79
CA THR A 120 -5.88 7.53 13.57
C THR A 120 -6.36 8.82 12.93
N ALA A 121 -7.06 8.73 11.80
CA ALA A 121 -7.68 9.88 11.12
C ALA A 121 -9.11 9.53 10.69
N ARG A 122 -10.03 10.47 10.84
CA ARG A 122 -11.41 10.40 10.36
C ARG A 122 -11.79 11.74 9.75
N GLU A 123 -11.34 11.93 8.52
CA GLU A 123 -11.55 13.16 7.76
C GLU A 123 -12.33 12.87 6.47
N ASN A 124 -12.85 13.90 5.81
CA ASN A 124 -13.73 13.76 4.64
C ASN A 124 -13.17 12.86 3.51
N HIS A 125 -11.85 12.78 3.37
CA HIS A 125 -11.20 12.01 2.31
C HIS A 125 -10.12 11.06 2.81
N LEU A 126 -9.89 10.99 4.15
CA LEU A 126 -8.86 10.15 4.75
C LEU A 126 -9.40 9.48 6.01
N THR A 127 -9.51 8.16 5.96
CA THR A 127 -9.82 7.35 7.15
C THR A 127 -8.67 6.40 7.39
N LEU A 128 -8.02 6.52 8.52
CA LEU A 128 -6.93 5.66 8.98
C LEU A 128 -7.22 5.09 10.37
N PRO A 129 -6.93 3.81 10.57
CA PRO A 129 -6.60 2.82 9.55
C PRO A 129 -7.71 2.66 8.51
N HIS A 130 -7.37 2.10 7.35
CA HIS A 130 -8.34 1.87 6.28
C HIS A 130 -9.51 0.99 6.77
N PRO A 131 -10.77 1.45 6.64
CA PRO A 131 -11.90 0.84 7.36
C PRO A 131 -12.21 -0.60 6.96
N LEU A 132 -11.83 -1.02 5.75
CA LEU A 132 -12.10 -2.37 5.24
C LEU A 132 -10.84 -3.25 5.12
N ALA A 133 -9.67 -2.77 5.55
CA ALA A 133 -8.43 -3.53 5.36
C ALA A 133 -8.47 -4.89 6.05
N HIS A 134 -9.07 -4.96 7.25
CA HIS A 134 -9.18 -6.16 8.05
C HIS A 134 -10.09 -7.26 7.44
N LEU A 135 -10.87 -6.93 6.40
CA LEU A 135 -11.76 -7.84 5.68
C LEU A 135 -11.18 -8.29 4.33
N ARG A 136 -9.95 -7.91 3.98
CA ARG A 136 -9.39 -8.09 2.64
C ARG A 136 -8.18 -9.00 2.67
N ALA A 137 -8.34 -10.28 2.31
CA ALA A 137 -7.23 -11.23 2.23
C ALA A 137 -6.10 -10.74 1.31
N PHE A 138 -6.44 -10.07 0.19
CA PHE A 138 -5.48 -9.50 -0.76
C PHE A 138 -4.67 -8.31 -0.21
N VAL A 139 -5.01 -7.78 0.96
CA VAL A 139 -4.23 -6.82 1.75
C VAL A 139 -3.44 -7.56 2.84
N LEU A 140 -4.11 -8.41 3.62
CA LEU A 140 -3.52 -9.02 4.82
C LEU A 140 -2.42 -10.02 4.47
N ILE A 141 -2.60 -10.85 3.42
CA ILE A 141 -1.61 -11.85 3.00
C ILE A 141 -0.31 -11.18 2.54
N PRO A 142 -0.31 -10.21 1.60
CA PRO A 142 0.90 -9.50 1.24
C PRO A 142 1.53 -8.74 2.42
N TRP A 143 0.71 -8.18 3.32
CA TRP A 143 1.23 -7.44 4.46
C TRP A 143 1.99 -8.34 5.42
N ILE A 144 1.45 -9.51 5.77
CA ILE A 144 2.14 -10.50 6.62
C ILE A 144 3.44 -10.97 5.96
N ALA A 145 3.46 -11.13 4.64
CA ALA A 145 4.64 -11.57 3.92
C ALA A 145 5.80 -10.57 3.97
N VAL A 146 5.53 -9.27 4.14
CA VAL A 146 6.55 -8.21 4.25
C VAL A 146 6.80 -7.79 5.70
N ASP A 147 5.80 -7.90 6.58
CA ASP A 147 5.90 -7.63 8.02
C ASP A 147 5.08 -8.65 8.81
N PRO A 148 5.69 -9.77 9.23
CA PRO A 148 5.00 -10.81 9.99
C PRO A 148 4.51 -10.35 11.37
N THR A 149 5.02 -9.22 11.87
CA THR A 149 4.68 -8.67 13.19
C THR A 149 3.64 -7.55 13.13
N ALA A 150 3.15 -7.25 11.92
CA ALA A 150 2.21 -6.17 11.68
C ALA A 150 0.98 -6.24 12.57
N GLN A 151 0.54 -5.07 13.02
CA GLN A 151 -0.71 -4.87 13.74
C GLN A 151 -1.57 -3.84 13.00
N LEU A 152 -2.88 -3.98 13.14
CA LEU A 152 -3.86 -3.06 12.61
C LEU A 152 -4.90 -2.78 13.69
N THR A 153 -5.20 -1.52 13.94
CA THR A 153 -6.27 -1.14 14.88
C THR A 153 -7.64 -1.34 14.23
N VAL A 154 -8.43 -2.23 14.82
CA VAL A 154 -9.82 -2.52 14.41
C VAL A 154 -10.73 -2.22 15.60
N ALA A 155 -11.74 -1.37 15.39
CA ALA A 155 -12.66 -0.92 16.43
C ALA A 155 -11.95 -0.38 17.70
N GLY A 156 -10.83 0.34 17.51
CA GLY A 156 -10.05 0.94 18.59
C GLY A 156 -9.07 0.00 19.30
N CYS A 157 -8.99 -1.28 18.89
CA CYS A 157 -8.09 -2.26 19.49
C CYS A 157 -7.01 -2.69 18.49
N PRO A 158 -5.70 -2.55 18.81
CA PRO A 158 -4.62 -3.12 18.01
C PRO A 158 -4.72 -4.65 17.95
N ARG A 159 -4.65 -5.22 16.76
CA ARG A 159 -4.78 -6.65 16.52
C ARG A 159 -3.69 -7.14 15.56
N PRO A 160 -3.04 -8.28 15.85
CA PRO A 160 -2.09 -8.88 14.91
C PRO A 160 -2.78 -9.15 13.56
N VAL A 161 -2.13 -8.75 12.46
CA VAL A 161 -2.66 -8.96 11.10
C VAL A 161 -2.83 -10.45 10.80
N THR A 162 -1.98 -11.32 11.37
CA THR A 162 -2.11 -12.77 11.30
C THR A 162 -3.42 -13.29 11.91
N ARG A 163 -3.88 -12.68 13.01
CA ARG A 163 -5.16 -13.00 13.63
C ARG A 163 -6.34 -12.56 12.78
N LEU A 164 -6.26 -11.34 12.22
CA LEU A 164 -7.28 -10.82 11.32
C LEU A 164 -7.43 -11.72 10.08
N LEU A 165 -6.32 -12.17 9.50
CA LEU A 165 -6.35 -13.12 8.39
C LEU A 165 -7.00 -14.46 8.78
N ALA A 166 -6.71 -14.99 9.96
CA ALA A 166 -7.25 -16.26 10.41
C ALA A 166 -8.79 -16.23 10.62
N GLU A 167 -9.36 -15.04 10.82
CA GLU A 167 -10.80 -14.82 11.00
C GLU A 167 -11.57 -14.69 9.67
N LEU A 168 -10.87 -14.50 8.55
CA LEU A 168 -11.53 -14.49 7.24
C LEU A 168 -12.00 -15.89 6.85
N GLU A 169 -13.05 -15.93 6.05
CA GLU A 169 -13.52 -17.19 5.46
C GLU A 169 -12.41 -17.88 4.67
N PRO A 170 -12.32 -19.22 4.70
CA PRO A 170 -11.32 -19.96 3.92
C PRO A 170 -11.32 -19.57 2.44
N ALA A 171 -12.51 -19.43 1.83
CA ALA A 171 -12.64 -19.06 0.43
C ALA A 171 -11.98 -17.71 0.09
N ASP A 172 -12.08 -16.69 0.98
CA ASP A 172 -11.44 -15.40 0.77
C ASP A 172 -9.92 -15.53 0.79
N ARG A 173 -9.38 -16.35 1.71
CA ARG A 173 -7.94 -16.60 1.81
C ARG A 173 -7.42 -17.38 0.61
N ASP A 174 -8.15 -18.40 0.17
CA ASP A 174 -7.78 -19.27 -0.95
C ASP A 174 -7.92 -18.57 -2.31
N SER A 175 -8.65 -17.45 -2.37
CA SER A 175 -8.74 -16.60 -3.56
C SER A 175 -7.43 -15.86 -3.89
N VAL A 176 -6.48 -15.80 -2.93
CA VAL A 176 -5.22 -15.05 -3.05
C VAL A 176 -4.07 -16.02 -3.24
N ARG A 177 -3.38 -15.95 -4.38
CA ARG A 177 -2.31 -16.89 -4.76
C ARG A 177 -1.04 -16.13 -5.09
N LEU A 178 0.11 -16.72 -4.73
CA LEU A 178 1.41 -16.14 -5.10
C LEU A 178 1.55 -16.09 -6.62
N PHE A 179 1.77 -14.90 -7.16
CA PHE A 179 2.02 -14.68 -8.59
C PHE A 179 3.51 -14.56 -8.88
N ARG A 180 4.25 -13.79 -8.09
CA ARG A 180 5.68 -13.56 -8.25
C ARG A 180 6.34 -13.27 -6.89
N PRO A 181 7.52 -13.89 -6.61
CA PRO A 181 8.16 -13.78 -5.28
C PRO A 181 8.76 -12.40 -4.98
N SER A 182 9.01 -11.57 -6.00
CA SER A 182 9.57 -10.22 -5.79
C SER A 182 9.11 -9.23 -6.85
N PHE A 183 9.33 -7.93 -6.57
CA PHE A 183 9.12 -6.85 -7.54
C PHE A 183 10.24 -6.75 -8.60
N ASP A 184 11.37 -7.46 -8.43
CA ASP A 184 12.58 -7.31 -9.26
C ASP A 184 13.00 -5.83 -9.38
N LEU A 185 13.10 -5.13 -8.25
CA LEU A 185 13.49 -3.72 -8.17
C LEU A 185 14.92 -3.44 -8.69
N ASN A 186 15.69 -4.49 -8.98
CA ASN A 186 17.07 -4.40 -9.45
C ASN A 186 17.23 -4.11 -10.95
N SER A 187 16.16 -4.00 -11.72
CA SER A 187 16.23 -3.55 -13.11
C SER A 187 16.12 -2.02 -13.23
N ARG A 188 16.93 -1.27 -12.48
CA ARG A 188 17.22 0.12 -12.82
C ARG A 188 17.95 0.08 -14.15
N HIS A 189 17.32 0.51 -15.24
CA HIS A 189 17.97 0.66 -16.53
C HIS A 189 19.22 1.53 -16.34
N PRO A 190 20.40 1.07 -16.80
CA PRO A 190 21.53 1.98 -16.90
C PRO A 190 21.09 3.08 -17.86
N VAL A 191 21.10 4.32 -17.38
CA VAL A 191 20.98 5.50 -18.23
C VAL A 191 22.09 5.38 -19.30
N SER A 192 21.69 5.08 -20.53
CA SER A 192 22.58 5.09 -21.69
C SER A 192 23.18 6.50 -21.79
N ARG A 193 24.45 6.65 -21.38
CA ARG A 193 25.25 7.79 -21.75
C ARG A 193 25.41 7.72 -23.27
N ALA A 194 24.80 8.67 -23.97
CA ALA A 194 25.11 8.92 -25.36
C ALA A 194 26.61 9.23 -25.48
N PRO A 195 27.34 8.72 -26.50
CA PRO A 195 28.70 9.09 -26.73
C PRO A 195 28.70 10.54 -27.22
N GLU A 196 29.42 11.40 -26.50
CA GLU A 196 29.82 12.72 -27.02
C GLU A 196 30.77 12.49 -28.18
N SER A 197 30.40 13.04 -29.33
CA SER A 197 31.24 13.17 -30.54
C SER A 197 31.81 14.57 -30.62
#